data_9d3a5bb0266a44c36790eae1e578460c
#
_entry.id   9d3a5bb0266a44c36790eae1e578460c
#
_cell.length_a   1.000
_cell.length_b   1.000
_cell.length_c   1.000
_cell.angle_alpha   90.00
_cell.angle_beta   90.00
_cell.angle_gamma   90.00
#
_symmetry.space_group_name_H-M   'P 1'
#
loop_
_entity.id
_entity.type
_entity.pdbx_description
1 polymer ?
#
loop_
_entity_poly.entity_id
_entity_poly.type
_entity_poly.pdbx_seq_one_letter_code
_entity_poly.pdbx_strand_id
1 'polypeptide(L)'
;MRLNRELLRYRASLVKVQTGIKNKLHTILAKNNIGHDYTDLFGKEGMAFLYSLSLPENYKIAFEGYLSVLETVRHEIRVASK
;
A
#
# COMPACT_ATOMS: atom_id res chain seq x y z
N MET A 1 -25.83 -3.83 -17.75
CA MET A 1 -24.74 -3.11 -18.23
C MET A 1 -23.55 -3.93 -18.36
N ARG A 2 -23.03 -3.99 -19.50
CA ARG A 2 -21.96 -4.86 -19.64
C ARG A 2 -20.67 -4.16 -19.74
N LEU A 3 -20.71 -2.92 -19.85
CA LEU A 3 -19.51 -2.16 -19.98
C LEU A 3 -18.58 -2.33 -18.84
N ASN A 4 -19.06 -2.84 -17.75
CA ASN A 4 -18.21 -2.88 -16.57
C ASN A 4 -17.25 -4.03 -16.51
N ARG A 5 -17.25 -4.92 -17.50
CA ARG A 5 -16.33 -6.04 -17.45
C ARG A 5 -14.89 -5.58 -17.42
N GLU A 6 -14.49 -4.66 -18.30
CA GLU A 6 -13.14 -4.17 -18.31
C GLU A 6 -12.82 -3.36 -17.06
N LEU A 7 -13.79 -2.59 -16.59
CA LEU A 7 -13.60 -1.82 -15.37
C LEU A 7 -13.39 -2.74 -14.18
N LEU A 8 -14.15 -3.83 -14.10
CA LEU A 8 -14.00 -4.79 -13.02
C LEU A 8 -12.64 -5.46 -13.07
N ARG A 9 -12.15 -5.80 -14.25
CA ARG A 9 -10.83 -6.39 -14.40
C ARG A 9 -9.75 -5.41 -13.97
N TYR A 10 -9.89 -4.17 -14.39
CA TYR A 10 -8.96 -3.12 -14.01
C TYR A 10 -8.90 -2.97 -12.50
N ARG A 11 -10.05 -2.89 -11.87
CA ARG A 11 -10.12 -2.75 -10.41
C ARG A 11 -9.49 -3.96 -9.72
N ALA A 12 -9.78 -5.16 -10.21
CA ALA A 12 -9.21 -6.36 -9.63
C ALA A 12 -7.69 -6.38 -9.75
N SER A 13 -7.16 -5.90 -10.87
CA SER A 13 -5.71 -5.80 -11.07
C SER A 13 -5.10 -4.83 -10.07
N LEU A 14 -5.76 -3.70 -9.85
CA LEU A 14 -5.27 -2.71 -8.88
C LEU A 14 -5.25 -3.28 -7.47
N VAL A 15 -6.27 -4.06 -7.11
CA VAL A 15 -6.32 -4.67 -5.78
C VAL A 15 -5.16 -5.65 -5.60
N LYS A 16 -4.83 -6.40 -6.65
CA LYS A 16 -3.68 -7.30 -6.59
C LYS A 16 -2.37 -6.54 -6.40
N VAL A 17 -2.21 -5.44 -7.13
CA VAL A 17 -1.02 -4.61 -6.99
C VAL A 17 -0.95 -4.06 -5.57
N GLN A 18 -2.07 -3.60 -5.04
CA GLN A 18 -2.12 -3.09 -3.68
C GLN A 18 -1.66 -4.13 -2.67
N THR A 19 -2.17 -5.35 -2.79
CA THR A 19 -1.79 -6.43 -1.88
C THR A 19 -0.29 -6.71 -1.96
N GLY A 20 0.26 -6.73 -3.17
CA GLY A 20 1.69 -6.96 -3.35
C GLY A 20 2.53 -5.89 -2.69
N ILE A 21 2.11 -4.63 -2.81
CA ILE A 21 2.84 -3.51 -2.18
C ILE A 21 2.77 -3.63 -0.68
N LYS A 22 1.60 -3.93 -0.13
CA LYS A 22 1.44 -4.10 1.32
C LYS A 22 2.36 -5.20 1.84
N ASN A 23 2.46 -6.31 1.09
CA ASN A 23 3.33 -7.41 1.49
C ASN A 23 4.79 -6.98 1.48
N LYS A 24 5.20 -6.17 0.51
CA LYS A 24 6.58 -5.69 0.48
C LYS A 24 6.87 -4.75 1.65
N LEU A 25 5.89 -3.93 2.02
CA LEU A 25 6.05 -3.06 3.18
C LEU A 25 6.18 -3.89 4.46
N HIS A 26 5.35 -4.93 4.62
CA HIS A 26 5.47 -5.82 5.78
C HIS A 26 6.83 -6.49 5.82
N THR A 27 7.36 -6.89 4.67
CA THR A 27 8.66 -7.54 4.61
C THR A 27 9.76 -6.59 5.09
N ILE A 28 9.70 -5.34 4.67
CA ILE A 28 10.71 -4.36 5.09
C ILE A 28 10.62 -4.13 6.60
N LEU A 29 9.41 -4.03 7.14
CA LEU A 29 9.23 -3.88 8.58
C LEU A 29 9.84 -5.07 9.33
N ALA A 30 9.57 -6.28 8.85
CA ALA A 30 10.09 -7.47 9.49
C ALA A 30 11.61 -7.52 9.45
N LYS A 31 12.19 -7.13 8.32
CA LYS A 31 13.65 -7.15 8.20
C LYS A 31 14.32 -6.15 9.12
N ASN A 32 13.61 -5.12 9.53
CA ASN A 32 14.14 -4.09 10.42
C ASN A 32 13.63 -4.23 11.84
N ASN A 33 12.98 -5.35 12.16
CA ASN A 33 12.47 -5.66 13.49
C ASN A 33 11.51 -4.59 14.01
N ILE A 34 10.67 -4.07 13.15
CA ILE A 34 9.70 -3.04 13.52
C ILE A 34 8.34 -3.69 13.70
N GLY A 35 7.83 -3.65 14.93
CA GLY A 35 6.50 -4.14 15.22
C GLY A 35 5.52 -2.98 15.33
N HIS A 36 4.23 -3.31 15.44
CA HIS A 36 3.20 -2.30 15.60
C HIS A 36 1.97 -2.92 16.25
N ASP A 37 1.14 -2.05 16.83
CA ASP A 37 -0.10 -2.49 17.46
C ASP A 37 -1.33 -2.05 16.67
N TYR A 38 -1.15 -1.59 15.45
CA TYR A 38 -2.27 -1.13 14.64
C TYR A 38 -3.06 -2.29 14.06
N THR A 39 -4.35 -2.30 14.30
CA THR A 39 -5.23 -3.28 13.68
C THR A 39 -5.26 -3.07 12.18
N ASP A 40 -5.32 -1.79 11.77
CA ASP A 40 -5.29 -1.43 10.36
C ASP A 40 -4.05 -0.59 10.11
N LEU A 41 -2.96 -1.27 9.77
CA LEU A 41 -1.68 -0.60 9.57
C LEU A 41 -1.72 0.42 8.44
N PHE A 42 -2.57 0.17 7.46
CA PHE A 42 -2.64 1.05 6.29
C PHE A 42 -3.80 2.04 6.37
N GLY A 43 -4.41 2.16 7.55
CA GLY A 43 -5.39 3.19 7.79
C GLY A 43 -4.69 4.51 8.08
N LYS A 44 -5.47 5.52 8.45
CA LYS A 44 -4.95 6.86 8.64
C LYS A 44 -3.80 6.91 9.64
N GLU A 45 -4.01 6.31 10.81
CA GLU A 45 -2.99 6.36 11.86
C GLU A 45 -1.80 5.48 11.53
N GLY A 46 -2.07 4.30 10.95
CA GLY A 46 -1.01 3.41 10.56
C GLY A 46 -0.12 4.02 9.49
N MET A 47 -0.72 4.70 8.51
CA MET A 47 0.06 5.37 7.48
C MET A 47 0.94 6.47 8.06
N ALA A 48 0.41 7.24 9.02
CA ALA A 48 1.21 8.25 9.68
C ALA A 48 2.41 7.62 10.39
N PHE A 49 2.19 6.49 11.04
CA PHE A 49 3.26 5.74 11.68
C PHE A 49 4.31 5.31 10.66
N LEU A 50 3.86 4.76 9.53
CA LEU A 50 4.78 4.29 8.50
C LEU A 50 5.63 5.43 7.93
N TYR A 51 5.03 6.59 7.71
CA TYR A 51 5.78 7.75 7.22
C TYR A 51 6.75 8.30 8.25
N SER A 52 6.51 8.04 9.53
CA SER A 52 7.37 8.57 10.59
C SER A 52 8.58 7.69 10.88
N LEU A 53 8.65 6.51 10.28
CA LEU A 53 9.73 5.58 10.58
C LEU A 53 11.07 6.07 10.06
N SER A 54 12.10 5.80 10.86
CA SER A 54 13.46 6.13 10.49
C SER A 54 14.16 4.82 10.11
N LEU A 55 14.33 4.61 8.81
CA LEU A 55 14.92 3.38 8.29
C LEU A 55 16.30 3.63 7.72
N PRO A 56 17.14 2.57 7.65
CA PRO A 56 18.42 2.70 6.96
C PRO A 56 18.19 3.13 5.50
N GLU A 57 19.16 3.86 4.96
CA GLU A 57 19.03 4.46 3.64
C GLU A 57 18.59 3.48 2.56
N ASN A 58 19.18 2.28 2.56
CA ASN A 58 18.86 1.30 1.53
C ASN A 58 17.42 0.82 1.58
N TYR A 59 16.78 0.87 2.75
CA TYR A 59 15.37 0.51 2.86
C TYR A 59 14.48 1.73 2.74
N LYS A 60 14.97 2.89 3.18
CA LYS A 60 14.15 4.09 3.25
C LYS A 60 13.63 4.49 1.88
N ILE A 61 14.50 4.51 0.88
CA ILE A 61 14.10 4.92 -0.47
C ILE A 61 13.01 4.01 -1.01
N ALA A 62 13.21 2.69 -0.88
CA ALA A 62 12.22 1.74 -1.37
C ALA A 62 10.93 1.83 -0.57
N PHE A 63 11.04 1.96 0.75
CA PHE A 63 9.87 2.00 1.62
C PHE A 63 9.00 3.22 1.28
N GLU A 64 9.60 4.38 1.16
CA GLU A 64 8.86 5.59 0.83
C GLU A 64 8.26 5.51 -0.57
N GLY A 65 8.99 4.90 -1.49
CA GLY A 65 8.48 4.69 -2.83
C GLY A 65 7.25 3.79 -2.83
N TYR A 66 7.30 2.70 -2.09
CA TYR A 66 6.14 1.81 -1.98
C TYR A 66 4.95 2.51 -1.34
N LEU A 67 5.18 3.34 -0.33
CA LEU A 67 4.07 4.09 0.29
C LEU A 67 3.43 5.03 -0.72
N SER A 68 4.23 5.71 -1.51
CA SER A 68 3.73 6.62 -2.52
C SER A 68 2.90 5.88 -3.57
N VAL A 69 3.41 4.75 -4.05
CA VAL A 69 2.69 3.94 -5.04
C VAL A 69 1.41 3.39 -4.44
N LEU A 70 1.46 2.98 -3.17
CA LEU A 70 0.26 2.46 -2.50
C LEU A 70 -0.84 3.52 -2.48
N GLU A 71 -0.49 4.76 -2.15
CA GLU A 71 -1.49 5.81 -2.11
C GLU A 71 -2.09 6.07 -3.49
N THR A 72 -1.26 6.04 -4.53
CA THR A 72 -1.72 6.21 -5.89
C THR A 72 -2.68 5.10 -6.29
N VAL A 73 -2.30 3.86 -6.00
CA VAL A 73 -3.14 2.70 -6.33
C VAL A 73 -4.46 2.77 -5.58
N ARG A 74 -4.43 3.15 -4.31
CA ARG A 74 -5.66 3.26 -3.53
C ARG A 74 -6.58 4.33 -4.10
N HIS A 75 -6.02 5.44 -4.55
CA HIS A 75 -6.79 6.48 -5.19
C HIS A 75 -7.47 5.95 -6.47
N GLU A 76 -6.72 5.22 -7.29
CA GLU A 76 -7.26 4.67 -8.53
C GLU A 76 -8.35 3.65 -8.25
N ILE A 77 -8.20 2.86 -7.19
CA ILE A 77 -9.23 1.91 -6.81
C ILE A 77 -10.52 2.65 -6.45
N ARG A 78 -10.41 3.75 -5.71
CA ARG A 78 -11.58 4.53 -5.35
C ARG A 78 -12.27 5.11 -6.59
N VAL A 79 -11.48 5.59 -7.54
CA VAL A 79 -12.03 6.11 -8.79
C VAL A 79 -12.77 5.01 -9.55
N ALA A 80 -12.16 3.83 -9.62
CA ALA A 80 -12.76 2.70 -10.34
C ALA A 80 -13.99 2.14 -9.64
N SER A 81 -14.18 2.46 -8.35
CA SER A 81 -15.30 1.95 -7.57
C SER A 81 -16.53 2.85 -7.58
N LYS A 82 -16.44 4.00 -8.21
CA LYS A 82 -17.56 4.95 -8.24
C LYS A 82 -18.67 4.56 -9.21
#